data_038bfc84f6b1ff6f81db52b9920c8654
#
_entry.id   038bfc84f6b1ff6f81db52b9920c8654
#
_cell.length_a   1.000
_cell.length_b   1.000
_cell.length_c   1.000
_cell.angle_alpha   90.00
_cell.angle_beta   90.00
_cell.angle_gamma   90.00
#
_symmetry.space_group_name_H-M   'P 1'
#
loop_
_entity.id
_entity.type
_entity.pdbx_description
1 polymer ?
#
loop_
_entity_poly.entity_id
_entity_poly.type
_entity_poly.pdbx_seq_one_letter_code
_entity_poly.pdbx_strand_id
1 'polypeptide(L)'
;LGASAQERFTTTTVKIFDHEHLNFSGEYAKKGLVPDVKGVVRIADGRVLLKKIAIPKTKKYTEAKVRVTLSSAGDRWDKSGSLFVIPATSKVNMLTVAQGEATLPAYPVTQEKLPGIIPSAGYLPTVELMRFMTPFGVGYYSGREGFEKRRPVYIPFFEKQVVWEQDITDRLPLLNGEALIGVWIDTWTAEGYNIDVELTVKESTLPIDPKQKQWIAPLVNTVYYAGQGMPDIFGRRDIEVEVDIPKNVKNTMLKYIVTGHGGHNEGDEFVKKENIIYLDGQKVLAFTPWRDDCASFRRFNPGSGVWLMRDTASYIDTVSNKYAEKEIEERIASSDLSRSNWCPGSVVEPVTINLPNIKPGKHKIRFSIPKAQVADGDKMNHWLISAYMVGTIR
;
A
#
# COMPACT_ATOMS: atom_id res chain seq x y z
N LEU A 1 24.23 -10.92 41.97
CA LEU A 1 24.65 -9.94 40.96
C LEU A 1 24.19 -10.48 39.58
N GLY A 2 22.96 -10.17 39.19
CA GLY A 2 22.43 -10.47 37.85
C GLY A 2 23.00 -9.45 36.86
N ALA A 3 23.91 -9.86 36.00
CA ALA A 3 24.24 -9.09 34.80
C ALA A 3 23.01 -9.08 33.88
N SER A 4 22.35 -7.93 33.74
CA SER A 4 21.37 -7.75 32.70
C SER A 4 22.05 -7.98 31.37
N ALA A 5 21.60 -8.98 30.61
CA ALA A 5 22.03 -9.17 29.24
C ALA A 5 21.62 -7.93 28.46
N GLN A 6 22.56 -7.04 28.19
CA GLN A 6 22.38 -5.89 27.34
C GLN A 6 22.07 -6.44 25.96
N GLU A 7 20.83 -6.20 25.48
CA GLU A 7 20.46 -6.53 24.09
C GLU A 7 21.45 -5.86 23.15
N ARG A 8 22.19 -6.68 22.42
CA ARG A 8 23.25 -6.22 21.51
C ARG A 8 22.71 -6.24 20.08
N PHE A 9 22.03 -5.18 19.71
CA PHE A 9 21.61 -4.94 18.32
C PHE A 9 22.39 -3.78 17.73
N THR A 10 22.71 -3.90 16.43
CA THR A 10 23.16 -2.77 15.62
C THR A 10 21.99 -2.35 14.74
N THR A 11 21.67 -1.07 14.78
CA THR A 11 20.61 -0.48 13.94
C THR A 11 21.25 0.31 12.82
N THR A 12 20.83 0.04 11.58
CA THR A 12 21.24 0.78 10.39
C THR A 12 20.00 1.40 9.76
N THR A 13 20.05 2.71 9.49
CA THR A 13 19.00 3.44 8.76
C THR A 13 19.55 3.86 7.41
N VAL A 14 18.83 3.49 6.35
CA VAL A 14 19.12 3.85 4.96
C VAL A 14 18.05 4.82 4.48
N LYS A 15 18.45 6.02 4.08
CA LYS A 15 17.55 6.98 3.43
C LYS A 15 17.41 6.60 1.96
N ILE A 16 16.24 6.07 1.59
CA ILE A 16 15.95 5.60 0.22
C ILE A 16 15.64 6.79 -0.66
N PHE A 17 14.60 7.54 -0.29
CA PHE A 17 14.23 8.79 -0.93
C PHE A 17 14.39 9.93 0.06
N ASP A 18 15.04 11.00 -0.37
CA ASP A 18 15.37 12.16 0.45
C ASP A 18 14.73 13.40 -0.15
N HIS A 19 13.56 13.76 0.37
CA HIS A 19 12.79 14.91 -0.05
C HIS A 19 12.58 14.94 -1.57
N GLU A 20 12.12 13.80 -2.10
CA GLU A 20 11.91 13.64 -3.53
C GLU A 20 10.54 14.20 -3.93
N HIS A 21 10.53 14.91 -5.05
CA HIS A 21 9.30 15.36 -5.70
C HIS A 21 8.78 14.26 -6.63
N LEU A 22 7.58 13.77 -6.36
CA LEU A 22 6.86 12.80 -7.16
C LEU A 22 5.63 13.46 -7.77
N ASN A 23 5.58 13.52 -9.11
CA ASN A 23 4.53 14.23 -9.84
C ASN A 23 4.29 13.59 -11.22
N PHE A 24 3.21 13.99 -11.87
CA PHE A 24 2.93 13.61 -13.26
C PHE A 24 3.48 14.67 -14.20
N SER A 25 4.44 14.27 -15.06
CA SER A 25 4.99 15.15 -16.09
C SER A 25 5.49 14.38 -17.31
N GLY A 26 5.02 14.74 -18.49
CA GLY A 26 5.45 14.15 -19.76
C GLY A 26 6.96 14.31 -20.08
N GLU A 27 7.67 15.21 -19.36
CA GLU A 27 9.14 15.33 -19.52
C GLU A 27 9.86 14.04 -19.11
N TYR A 28 9.31 13.27 -18.17
CA TYR A 28 9.92 12.03 -17.70
C TYR A 28 9.81 10.87 -18.67
N ALA A 29 8.95 10.94 -19.69
CA ALA A 29 8.83 9.90 -20.72
C ALA A 29 10.17 9.58 -21.43
N LYS A 30 11.08 10.56 -21.54
CA LYS A 30 12.39 10.38 -22.16
C LYS A 30 13.55 10.55 -21.18
N LYS A 31 13.48 11.51 -20.27
CA LYS A 31 14.56 11.86 -19.34
C LYS A 31 14.56 11.02 -18.06
N GLY A 32 13.42 10.50 -17.64
CA GLY A 32 13.27 9.81 -16.37
C GLY A 32 13.99 8.48 -16.25
N LEU A 33 14.34 7.85 -17.38
CA LEU A 33 15.04 6.55 -17.40
C LEU A 33 16.53 6.64 -17.03
N VAL A 34 17.11 7.84 -17.06
CA VAL A 34 18.49 8.08 -16.63
C VAL A 34 18.45 8.42 -15.14
N PRO A 35 19.21 7.70 -14.29
CA PRO A 35 19.29 8.04 -12.87
C PRO A 35 19.77 9.47 -12.68
N ASP A 36 19.10 10.22 -11.81
CA ASP A 36 19.56 11.55 -11.42
C ASP A 36 20.79 11.49 -10.49
N VAL A 37 21.25 12.65 -10.01
CA VAL A 37 22.43 12.75 -9.12
C VAL A 37 22.27 12.01 -7.79
N LYS A 38 21.02 11.70 -7.38
CA LYS A 38 20.70 10.89 -6.21
C LYS A 38 20.49 9.40 -6.55
N GLY A 39 20.63 9.02 -7.81
CA GLY A 39 20.41 7.66 -8.30
C GLY A 39 18.92 7.29 -8.47
N VAL A 40 18.02 8.27 -8.53
CA VAL A 40 16.59 8.05 -8.71
C VAL A 40 16.25 8.01 -10.19
N VAL A 41 15.53 6.95 -10.59
CA VAL A 41 14.93 6.78 -11.91
C VAL A 41 13.44 7.07 -11.81
N ARG A 42 12.88 7.79 -12.80
CA ARG A 42 11.47 8.15 -12.88
C ARG A 42 10.82 7.47 -14.08
N ILE A 43 9.77 6.70 -13.84
CA ILE A 43 9.00 6.04 -14.90
C ILE A 43 7.50 6.37 -14.76
N ALA A 44 6.68 5.92 -15.70
CA ALA A 44 5.24 6.21 -15.72
C ALA A 44 4.95 7.71 -15.62
N ASP A 45 5.65 8.52 -16.45
CA ASP A 45 5.55 9.98 -16.46
C ASP A 45 5.84 10.63 -15.09
N GLY A 46 6.75 10.05 -14.30
CA GLY A 46 7.17 10.55 -13.00
C GLY A 46 6.36 10.04 -11.79
N ARG A 47 5.28 9.30 -12.02
CA ARG A 47 4.44 8.73 -10.94
C ARG A 47 5.12 7.60 -10.18
N VAL A 48 6.19 7.03 -10.71
CA VAL A 48 7.01 6.03 -10.05
C VAL A 48 8.43 6.52 -9.93
N LEU A 49 8.94 6.52 -8.72
CA LEU A 49 10.37 6.68 -8.43
C LEU A 49 10.96 5.30 -8.14
N LEU A 50 12.10 4.99 -8.75
CA LEU A 50 12.88 3.77 -8.50
C LEU A 50 14.28 4.12 -8.06
N LYS A 51 14.80 3.40 -7.08
CA LYS A 51 16.18 3.56 -6.63
C LYS A 51 16.79 2.22 -6.24
N LYS A 52 18.00 1.98 -6.72
CA LYS A 52 18.83 0.86 -6.31
C LYS A 52 19.54 1.22 -5.02
N ILE A 53 19.39 0.40 -4.01
CA ILE A 53 20.03 0.57 -2.71
C ILE A 53 20.87 -0.64 -2.36
N ALA A 54 21.97 -0.41 -1.64
CA ALA A 54 22.81 -1.46 -1.08
C ALA A 54 22.51 -1.60 0.43
N ILE A 55 22.11 -2.81 0.82
CA ILE A 55 21.93 -3.18 2.22
C ILE A 55 23.00 -4.24 2.52
N PRO A 56 23.78 -4.11 3.59
CA PRO A 56 24.81 -5.09 3.91
C PRO A 56 24.26 -6.52 3.96
N LYS A 57 24.91 -7.45 3.29
CA LYS A 57 24.51 -8.87 3.35
C LYS A 57 24.85 -9.45 4.71
N THR A 58 23.83 -9.87 5.44
CA THR A 58 23.99 -10.55 6.72
C THR A 58 22.90 -11.60 6.91
N LYS A 59 23.19 -12.60 7.73
CA LYS A 59 22.19 -13.61 8.15
C LYS A 59 21.60 -13.29 9.52
N LYS A 60 21.91 -12.12 10.05
CA LYS A 60 21.61 -11.73 11.43
C LYS A 60 20.54 -10.63 11.53
N TYR A 61 19.89 -10.25 10.45
CA TYR A 61 18.77 -9.31 10.51
C TYR A 61 17.60 -9.91 11.29
N THR A 62 17.10 -9.16 12.24
CA THR A 62 16.00 -9.55 13.14
C THR A 62 14.76 -8.74 12.95
N GLU A 63 14.88 -7.52 12.45
CA GLU A 63 13.77 -6.58 12.27
C GLU A 63 14.06 -5.64 11.09
N ALA A 64 13.02 -5.30 10.35
CA ALA A 64 13.06 -4.24 9.36
C ALA A 64 11.78 -3.40 9.43
N LYS A 65 11.95 -2.08 9.36
CA LYS A 65 10.85 -1.10 9.34
C LYS A 65 11.06 -0.10 8.22
N VAL A 66 9.98 0.32 7.60
CA VAL A 66 9.97 1.47 6.70
C VAL A 66 9.20 2.62 7.33
N ARG A 67 9.68 3.83 7.09
CA ARG A 67 9.03 5.08 7.45
C ARG A 67 8.85 5.92 6.20
N VAL A 68 7.64 6.39 5.96
CA VAL A 68 7.29 7.28 4.87
C VAL A 68 6.76 8.57 5.45
N THR A 69 7.34 9.70 5.03
CA THR A 69 6.84 11.05 5.34
C THR A 69 6.38 11.68 4.03
N LEU A 70 5.18 12.24 4.01
CA LEU A 70 4.58 12.80 2.81
C LEU A 70 3.89 14.13 3.09
N SER A 71 4.06 15.07 2.16
CA SER A 71 3.26 16.28 2.05
C SER A 71 2.85 16.51 0.60
N SER A 72 1.69 17.14 0.39
CA SER A 72 1.30 17.60 -0.93
C SER A 72 2.19 18.77 -1.36
N ALA A 73 2.57 18.79 -2.63
CA ALA A 73 3.21 19.94 -3.28
C ALA A 73 2.20 20.78 -4.08
N GLY A 74 0.91 20.40 -4.01
CA GLY A 74 -0.20 21.08 -4.70
C GLY A 74 -1.31 20.13 -5.14
N ASP A 75 -1.04 18.82 -5.28
CA ASP A 75 -2.12 17.84 -5.52
C ASP A 75 -3.05 17.83 -4.30
N ARG A 76 -4.33 18.09 -4.56
CA ARG A 76 -5.35 18.22 -3.52
C ARG A 76 -5.98 16.89 -3.13
N TRP A 77 -5.93 15.89 -4.03
CA TRP A 77 -6.77 14.71 -3.93
C TRP A 77 -6.15 13.58 -3.13
N ASP A 78 -7.00 12.71 -2.63
CA ASP A 78 -6.63 11.42 -2.07
C ASP A 78 -6.22 10.45 -3.20
N LYS A 79 -5.03 9.90 -3.12
CA LYS A 79 -4.44 9.04 -4.14
C LYS A 79 -3.95 7.75 -3.51
N SER A 80 -4.10 6.64 -4.27
CA SER A 80 -3.43 5.41 -3.91
C SER A 80 -1.92 5.56 -4.01
N GLY A 81 -1.21 5.05 -3.01
CA GLY A 81 0.25 5.03 -2.98
C GLY A 81 0.78 3.67 -2.53
N SER A 82 1.96 3.31 -3.02
CA SER A 82 2.62 2.05 -2.71
C SER A 82 4.13 2.25 -2.66
N LEU A 83 4.72 1.87 -1.53
CA LEU A 83 6.16 1.63 -1.43
C LEU A 83 6.37 0.13 -1.64
N PHE A 84 7.27 -0.25 -2.54
CA PHE A 84 7.43 -1.64 -2.95
C PHE A 84 8.90 -1.99 -3.24
N VAL A 85 9.19 -3.29 -3.24
CA VAL A 85 10.45 -3.85 -3.69
C VAL A 85 10.23 -4.73 -4.93
N ILE A 86 11.12 -4.61 -5.89
CA ILE A 86 11.17 -5.51 -7.05
C ILE A 86 12.05 -6.70 -6.67
N PRO A 87 11.55 -7.95 -6.70
CA PRO A 87 12.37 -9.12 -6.40
C PRO A 87 13.60 -9.20 -7.30
N ALA A 88 14.78 -9.36 -6.72
CA ALA A 88 16.05 -9.36 -7.47
C ALA A 88 16.15 -10.47 -8.54
N THR A 89 15.36 -11.53 -8.40
CA THR A 89 15.27 -12.63 -9.37
C THR A 89 14.34 -12.35 -10.55
N SER A 90 13.58 -11.25 -10.49
CA SER A 90 12.66 -10.84 -11.57
C SER A 90 13.44 -10.14 -12.67
N LYS A 91 13.80 -10.87 -13.73
CA LYS A 91 14.51 -10.32 -14.90
C LYS A 91 13.64 -9.36 -15.69
N VAL A 92 12.35 -9.70 -15.84
CA VAL A 92 11.33 -8.80 -16.37
C VAL A 92 10.77 -8.00 -15.21
N ASN A 93 10.82 -6.70 -15.28
CA ASN A 93 10.28 -5.80 -14.26
C ASN A 93 9.96 -4.43 -14.89
N MET A 94 9.32 -3.56 -14.13
CA MET A 94 8.86 -2.27 -14.65
C MET A 94 10.00 -1.37 -15.17
N LEU A 95 11.22 -1.50 -14.66
CA LEU A 95 12.37 -0.74 -15.16
C LEU A 95 12.82 -1.26 -16.52
N THR A 96 13.03 -2.58 -16.67
CA THR A 96 13.43 -3.19 -17.95
C THR A 96 12.34 -3.01 -19.02
N VAL A 97 11.06 -2.98 -18.61
CA VAL A 97 9.96 -2.66 -19.52
C VAL A 97 10.00 -1.19 -19.96
N ALA A 98 10.21 -0.26 -19.05
CA ALA A 98 10.33 1.16 -19.37
C ALA A 98 11.54 1.45 -20.26
N GLN A 99 12.63 0.69 -20.12
CA GLN A 99 13.81 0.76 -20.97
C GLN A 99 13.63 0.12 -22.36
N GLY A 100 12.49 -0.56 -22.58
CA GLY A 100 12.20 -1.24 -23.85
C GLY A 100 12.92 -2.59 -24.00
N GLU A 101 13.49 -3.12 -22.92
CA GLU A 101 14.25 -4.38 -22.90
C GLU A 101 13.36 -5.61 -22.68
N ALA A 102 12.16 -5.41 -22.13
CA ALA A 102 11.22 -6.47 -21.78
C ALA A 102 9.77 -6.02 -21.94
N THR A 103 8.86 -7.01 -21.91
CA THR A 103 7.41 -6.78 -21.86
C THR A 103 6.83 -7.51 -20.66
N LEU A 104 5.93 -6.87 -19.92
CA LEU A 104 5.22 -7.51 -18.82
C LEU A 104 4.41 -8.69 -19.34
N PRO A 105 4.41 -9.85 -18.65
CA PRO A 105 3.65 -11.01 -19.08
C PRO A 105 2.15 -10.73 -18.98
N ALA A 106 1.40 -11.13 -20.01
CA ALA A 106 -0.05 -11.06 -20.00
C ALA A 106 -0.62 -12.05 -18.99
N TYR A 107 -1.68 -11.67 -18.29
CA TYR A 107 -2.48 -12.62 -17.54
C TYR A 107 -3.24 -13.53 -18.51
N PRO A 108 -3.24 -14.87 -18.33
CA PRO A 108 -3.66 -15.82 -19.37
C PRO A 108 -5.04 -15.63 -19.98
N VAL A 109 -5.91 -14.85 -19.39
CA VAL A 109 -7.31 -14.73 -19.82
C VAL A 109 -7.77 -13.29 -20.05
N THR A 110 -6.98 -12.27 -19.67
CA THR A 110 -7.35 -10.85 -19.78
C THR A 110 -6.51 -10.09 -20.79
N GLN A 111 -5.40 -10.67 -21.18
CA GLN A 111 -4.50 -10.13 -22.20
C GLN A 111 -3.96 -8.72 -21.93
N GLU A 112 -4.35 -7.73 -22.69
CA GLU A 112 -3.57 -6.53 -22.96
C GLU A 112 -3.63 -5.43 -21.90
N LYS A 113 -4.69 -5.35 -21.11
CA LYS A 113 -4.90 -4.22 -20.18
C LYS A 113 -4.29 -4.41 -18.80
N LEU A 114 -4.06 -5.65 -18.38
CA LEU A 114 -3.64 -6.00 -17.03
C LEU A 114 -2.45 -6.98 -17.04
N PRO A 115 -1.31 -6.61 -17.67
CA PRO A 115 -0.12 -7.45 -17.65
C PRO A 115 0.57 -7.39 -16.28
N GLY A 116 1.39 -8.42 -15.99
CA GLY A 116 2.24 -8.41 -14.78
C GLY A 116 1.48 -8.64 -13.47
N ILE A 117 0.37 -9.39 -13.51
CA ILE A 117 -0.47 -9.65 -12.31
C ILE A 117 0.08 -10.79 -11.47
N ILE A 118 0.52 -11.89 -12.08
CA ILE A 118 0.97 -13.12 -11.41
C ILE A 118 2.37 -13.53 -11.89
N PRO A 119 3.07 -14.41 -11.17
CA PRO A 119 4.38 -14.92 -11.59
C PRO A 119 4.31 -15.62 -12.95
N SER A 120 5.38 -15.45 -13.72
CA SER A 120 5.62 -16.19 -14.97
C SER A 120 7.12 -16.37 -15.17
N ALA A 121 7.53 -17.01 -16.28
CA ALA A 121 8.95 -17.23 -16.59
C ALA A 121 9.73 -15.90 -16.61
N GLY A 122 10.67 -15.76 -15.68
CA GLY A 122 11.51 -14.55 -15.57
C GLY A 122 10.85 -13.32 -14.93
N TYR A 123 9.60 -13.46 -14.49
CA TYR A 123 8.83 -12.37 -13.84
C TYR A 123 8.28 -12.79 -12.48
N LEU A 124 8.46 -11.95 -11.49
CA LEU A 124 7.77 -12.00 -10.22
C LEU A 124 7.08 -10.65 -9.96
N PRO A 125 5.82 -10.65 -9.49
CA PRO A 125 5.16 -9.41 -9.08
C PRO A 125 5.98 -8.67 -8.01
N THR A 126 5.91 -7.34 -8.03
CA THR A 126 6.46 -6.53 -6.95
C THR A 126 5.81 -6.88 -5.62
N VAL A 127 6.57 -6.77 -4.54
CA VAL A 127 6.07 -6.97 -3.18
C VAL A 127 5.95 -5.62 -2.49
N GLU A 128 4.77 -5.30 -2.02
CA GLU A 128 4.55 -4.06 -1.29
C GLU A 128 5.22 -4.10 0.09
N LEU A 129 5.96 -3.06 0.38
CA LEU A 129 6.49 -2.78 1.71
C LEU A 129 5.48 -1.98 2.55
N MET A 130 4.71 -1.09 1.88
CA MET A 130 3.64 -0.31 2.50
C MET A 130 2.63 0.11 1.44
N ARG A 131 1.33 -0.13 1.67
CA ARG A 131 0.23 0.53 0.96
C ARG A 131 -0.25 1.70 1.78
N PHE A 132 -0.36 2.89 1.16
CA PHE A 132 -0.88 4.08 1.82
C PHE A 132 -1.83 4.85 0.91
N MET A 133 -2.63 5.71 1.54
CA MET A 133 -3.49 6.65 0.82
C MET A 133 -3.06 8.07 1.15
N THR A 134 -2.78 8.87 0.13
CA THR A 134 -2.47 10.28 0.37
C THR A 134 -3.69 10.99 0.95
N PRO A 135 -3.49 11.90 1.89
CA PRO A 135 -4.61 12.72 2.36
C PRO A 135 -4.89 13.87 1.39
N PHE A 136 -6.05 14.47 1.52
CA PHE A 136 -6.47 15.64 0.74
C PHE A 136 -5.60 16.87 1.04
N GLY A 137 -4.47 16.98 0.33
CA GLY A 137 -3.63 18.17 0.27
C GLY A 137 -2.91 18.55 1.55
N VAL A 138 -2.55 17.56 2.40
CA VAL A 138 -1.78 17.79 3.63
C VAL A 138 -0.52 18.62 3.37
N GLY A 139 -0.23 19.58 4.21
CA GLY A 139 0.92 20.47 4.07
C GLY A 139 0.60 21.68 3.20
N TYR A 140 0.45 21.50 1.91
CA TYR A 140 0.21 22.59 0.97
C TYR A 140 -1.05 23.40 1.27
N TYR A 141 -2.15 22.74 1.64
CA TYR A 141 -3.41 23.39 1.98
C TYR A 141 -3.61 23.61 3.48
N SER A 142 -2.74 23.06 4.33
CA SER A 142 -2.93 23.07 5.79
C SER A 142 -2.95 24.47 6.42
N GLY A 143 -2.20 25.42 5.86
CA GLY A 143 -2.14 26.81 6.32
C GLY A 143 -2.68 27.84 5.34
N ARG A 144 -3.34 27.42 4.26
CA ARG A 144 -3.88 28.34 3.25
C ARG A 144 -5.14 29.02 3.72
N GLU A 145 -5.26 30.29 3.39
CA GLU A 145 -6.46 31.09 3.63
C GLU A 145 -7.71 30.42 3.06
N GLY A 146 -8.76 30.35 3.84
CA GLY A 146 -10.05 29.76 3.51
C GLY A 146 -10.15 28.25 3.79
N PHE A 147 -9.04 27.53 3.90
CA PHE A 147 -9.06 26.10 4.24
C PHE A 147 -9.24 25.85 5.74
N GLU A 148 -8.80 26.78 6.59
CA GLU A 148 -9.03 26.75 8.04
C GLU A 148 -10.53 26.67 8.39
N LYS A 149 -11.40 27.28 7.57
CA LYS A 149 -12.87 27.23 7.75
C LYS A 149 -13.47 25.84 7.55
N ARG A 150 -12.75 24.93 6.91
CA ARG A 150 -13.14 23.52 6.70
C ARG A 150 -12.84 22.66 7.91
N ARG A 151 -12.08 23.17 8.85
CA ARG A 151 -11.62 22.46 10.03
C ARG A 151 -12.75 22.32 11.05
N PRO A 152 -13.05 21.10 11.54
CA PRO A 152 -13.93 20.92 12.69
C PRO A 152 -13.39 21.60 13.93
N VAL A 153 -14.26 21.98 14.84
CA VAL A 153 -13.89 22.70 16.08
C VAL A 153 -12.94 21.93 17.00
N TYR A 154 -13.01 20.60 16.95
CA TYR A 154 -12.20 19.70 17.79
C TYR A 154 -10.78 19.46 17.23
N ILE A 155 -10.46 19.97 16.04
CA ILE A 155 -9.12 19.89 15.45
C ILE A 155 -8.50 21.28 15.55
N PRO A 156 -7.43 21.48 16.35
CA PRO A 156 -6.84 22.80 16.57
C PRO A 156 -6.15 23.35 15.33
N PHE A 157 -5.54 22.49 14.51
CA PHE A 157 -4.88 22.84 13.24
C PHE A 157 -4.84 21.62 12.32
N PHE A 158 -4.66 21.85 11.03
CA PHE A 158 -4.32 20.78 10.09
C PHE A 158 -2.82 20.47 10.15
N GLU A 159 -2.47 19.19 10.10
CA GLU A 159 -1.09 18.73 10.08
C GLU A 159 -0.35 19.22 8.83
N LYS A 160 0.96 19.41 8.93
CA LYS A 160 1.79 19.84 7.79
C LYS A 160 2.29 18.71 6.93
N GLN A 161 2.27 17.49 7.44
CA GLN A 161 2.69 16.26 6.77
C GLN A 161 2.02 15.08 7.43
N VAL A 162 2.03 13.96 6.75
CA VAL A 162 1.67 12.67 7.31
C VAL A 162 2.91 11.80 7.41
N VAL A 163 3.00 11.00 8.47
CA VAL A 163 4.09 10.05 8.70
C VAL A 163 3.49 8.68 8.96
N TRP A 164 3.98 7.69 8.24
CA TRP A 164 3.59 6.30 8.42
C TRP A 164 4.82 5.44 8.70
N GLU A 165 4.66 4.44 9.54
CA GLU A 165 5.65 3.41 9.81
C GLU A 165 5.03 2.03 9.64
N GLN A 166 5.79 1.08 9.10
CA GLN A 166 5.36 -0.29 8.96
C GLN A 166 6.49 -1.27 9.23
N ASP A 167 6.18 -2.31 9.99
CA ASP A 167 7.06 -3.47 10.13
C ASP A 167 7.03 -4.29 8.84
N ILE A 168 8.22 -4.55 8.30
CA ILE A 168 8.42 -5.30 7.07
C ILE A 168 9.40 -6.46 7.28
N THR A 169 9.51 -6.93 8.50
CA THR A 169 10.47 -7.99 8.90
C THR A 169 10.26 -9.27 8.09
N ASP A 170 9.03 -9.61 7.76
CA ASP A 170 8.71 -10.76 6.91
C ASP A 170 9.17 -10.61 5.45
N ARG A 171 9.54 -9.41 5.00
CA ARG A 171 10.08 -9.11 3.66
C ARG A 171 11.59 -8.98 3.61
N LEU A 172 12.29 -9.19 4.74
CA LEU A 172 13.76 -9.17 4.83
C LEU A 172 14.47 -9.99 3.74
N PRO A 173 13.98 -11.17 3.30
CA PRO A 173 14.63 -11.91 2.23
C PRO A 173 14.78 -11.14 0.92
N LEU A 174 13.93 -10.13 0.67
CA LEU A 174 13.97 -9.28 -0.52
C LEU A 174 14.88 -8.06 -0.36
N LEU A 175 15.35 -7.78 0.85
CA LEU A 175 16.07 -6.56 1.22
C LEU A 175 17.54 -6.81 1.58
N ASN A 176 18.00 -8.04 1.50
CA ASN A 176 19.36 -8.41 1.94
C ASN A 176 20.35 -8.37 0.77
N GLY A 177 21.14 -7.34 0.73
CA GLY A 177 22.09 -7.05 -0.34
C GLY A 177 21.63 -5.89 -1.21
N GLU A 178 21.70 -6.04 -2.54
CA GLU A 178 21.21 -5.03 -3.46
C GLU A 178 19.71 -5.18 -3.67
N ALA A 179 18.96 -4.10 -3.48
CA ALA A 179 17.51 -4.07 -3.67
C ALA A 179 17.10 -2.90 -4.56
N LEU A 180 16.16 -3.15 -5.47
CA LEU A 180 15.49 -2.11 -6.27
C LEU A 180 14.17 -1.79 -5.60
N ILE A 181 14.10 -0.61 -4.97
CA ILE A 181 12.92 -0.14 -4.24
C ILE A 181 12.26 0.98 -5.02
N GLY A 182 10.94 0.97 -5.07
CA GLY A 182 10.15 1.99 -5.72
C GLY A 182 9.04 2.54 -4.84
N VAL A 183 8.63 3.74 -5.17
CA VAL A 183 7.41 4.36 -4.65
C VAL A 183 6.55 4.87 -5.80
N TRP A 184 5.27 4.61 -5.72
CA TRP A 184 4.27 5.03 -6.69
C TRP A 184 3.16 5.80 -5.98
N ILE A 185 2.67 6.86 -6.63
CA ILE A 185 1.44 7.56 -6.25
C ILE A 185 0.64 7.77 -7.53
N ASP A 186 -0.66 7.49 -7.49
CA ASP A 186 -1.57 7.67 -8.62
C ASP A 186 -1.95 9.15 -8.83
N THR A 187 -0.93 10.02 -8.82
CA THR A 187 -1.10 11.44 -9.12
C THR A 187 -1.18 11.70 -10.62
N TRP A 188 -2.00 12.67 -11.00
CA TRP A 188 -2.17 13.14 -12.38
C TRP A 188 -1.94 14.64 -12.49
N THR A 189 -1.29 15.22 -11.49
CA THR A 189 -0.99 16.66 -11.44
C THR A 189 0.51 16.90 -11.53
N ALA A 190 0.88 18.03 -12.12
CA ALA A 190 2.27 18.46 -12.21
C ALA A 190 2.82 18.90 -10.84
N GLU A 191 1.94 19.28 -9.93
CA GLU A 191 2.29 19.69 -8.56
C GLU A 191 2.71 18.50 -7.70
N GLY A 192 1.95 17.41 -7.71
CA GLY A 192 2.26 16.14 -7.04
C GLY A 192 2.51 16.25 -5.54
N TYR A 193 3.52 15.53 -5.08
CA TYR A 193 3.84 15.33 -3.64
C TYR A 193 5.34 15.41 -3.39
N ASN A 194 5.71 15.75 -2.16
CA ASN A 194 7.06 15.58 -1.62
C ASN A 194 7.07 14.37 -0.70
N ILE A 195 8.07 13.51 -0.86
CA ILE A 195 8.16 12.23 -0.13
C ILE A 195 9.57 11.96 0.38
N ASP A 196 9.64 11.50 1.63
CA ASP A 196 10.82 10.93 2.24
C ASP A 196 10.56 9.46 2.57
N VAL A 197 11.54 8.58 2.35
CA VAL A 197 11.44 7.17 2.68
C VAL A 197 12.73 6.70 3.36
N GLU A 198 12.58 6.11 4.54
CA GLU A 198 13.67 5.54 5.31
C GLU A 198 13.41 4.05 5.56
N LEU A 199 14.46 3.26 5.43
CA LEU A 199 14.49 1.85 5.84
C LEU A 199 15.41 1.70 7.04
N THR A 200 14.88 1.15 8.12
CA THR A 200 15.65 0.81 9.32
C THR A 200 15.72 -0.71 9.44
N VAL A 201 16.92 -1.26 9.56
CA VAL A 201 17.16 -2.68 9.82
C VAL A 201 17.94 -2.85 11.12
N LYS A 202 17.57 -3.88 11.88
CA LYS A 202 18.30 -4.30 13.08
C LYS A 202 19.04 -5.61 12.82
N GLU A 203 20.30 -5.64 13.18
CA GLU A 203 21.14 -6.81 13.12
C GLU A 203 21.48 -7.26 14.53
N SER A 204 21.30 -8.55 14.85
CA SER A 204 21.75 -9.12 16.11
C SER A 204 23.27 -9.27 16.11
N THR A 205 23.91 -8.92 17.21
CA THR A 205 25.35 -9.20 17.43
C THR A 205 25.60 -10.65 17.90
N LEU A 206 24.54 -11.36 18.27
CA LEU A 206 24.58 -12.77 18.63
C LEU A 206 24.40 -13.67 17.42
N PRO A 207 24.96 -14.89 17.41
CA PRO A 207 24.61 -15.86 16.36
C PRO A 207 23.12 -16.15 16.36
N ILE A 208 22.47 -15.96 15.20
CA ILE A 208 21.09 -16.39 14.99
C ILE A 208 21.11 -17.83 14.47
N ASP A 209 20.18 -18.66 14.95
CA ASP A 209 20.01 -20.02 14.45
C ASP A 209 19.82 -19.97 12.92
N PRO A 210 20.71 -20.60 12.13
CA PRO A 210 20.56 -20.66 10.67
C PRO A 210 19.21 -21.23 10.20
N LYS A 211 18.50 -21.93 11.08
CA LYS A 211 17.17 -22.51 10.84
C LYS A 211 16.03 -21.48 10.85
N GLN A 212 16.30 -20.21 11.15
CA GLN A 212 15.30 -19.14 11.15
C GLN A 212 15.32 -18.29 9.88
N LYS A 213 15.87 -18.80 8.78
CA LYS A 213 15.75 -18.12 7.49
C LYS A 213 14.29 -18.00 7.08
N GLN A 214 13.92 -16.83 6.62
CA GLN A 214 12.60 -16.60 6.08
C GLN A 214 12.55 -16.95 4.58
N TRP A 215 11.43 -17.46 4.16
CA TRP A 215 11.07 -17.70 2.77
C TRP A 215 9.92 -16.77 2.39
N ILE A 216 9.96 -16.27 1.16
CA ILE A 216 8.91 -15.44 0.60
C ILE A 216 8.64 -15.83 -0.85
N ALA A 217 7.36 -15.85 -1.22
CA ALA A 217 6.90 -16.07 -2.58
C ALA A 217 5.87 -15.00 -2.96
N PRO A 218 6.19 -14.08 -3.88
CA PRO A 218 5.23 -13.17 -4.49
C PRO A 218 4.14 -13.96 -5.24
N LEU A 219 2.87 -13.58 -5.11
CA LEU A 219 1.75 -14.29 -5.72
C LEU A 219 1.00 -13.44 -6.73
N VAL A 220 0.57 -12.26 -6.34
CA VAL A 220 -0.28 -11.39 -7.17
C VAL A 220 -0.04 -9.94 -6.83
N ASN A 221 -0.11 -9.09 -7.83
CA ASN A 221 -0.17 -7.64 -7.64
C ASN A 221 -0.95 -7.00 -8.79
N THR A 222 -2.07 -6.33 -8.49
CA THR A 222 -2.90 -5.65 -9.47
C THR A 222 -2.70 -4.13 -9.48
N VAL A 223 -1.73 -3.60 -8.72
CA VAL A 223 -1.41 -2.16 -8.77
C VAL A 223 -0.80 -1.82 -10.13
N TYR A 224 -1.33 -0.79 -10.77
CA TYR A 224 -0.95 -0.39 -12.14
C TYR A 224 0.22 0.62 -12.17
N TYR A 225 1.35 0.23 -11.61
CA TYR A 225 2.55 1.08 -11.48
C TYR A 225 3.10 1.63 -12.78
N ALA A 226 3.13 0.81 -13.82
CA ALA A 226 3.79 1.12 -15.09
C ALA A 226 2.81 1.55 -16.19
N GLY A 227 1.68 2.14 -15.79
CA GLY A 227 0.68 2.63 -16.75
C GLY A 227 -0.25 1.55 -17.32
N GLN A 228 -0.33 0.38 -16.66
CA GLN A 228 -1.37 -0.60 -16.96
C GLN A 228 -2.75 0.03 -16.76
N GLY A 229 -3.76 -0.54 -17.40
CA GLY A 229 -5.15 -0.13 -17.19
C GLY A 229 -5.63 -0.39 -15.76
N MET A 230 -6.71 0.25 -15.36
CA MET A 230 -7.32 0.02 -14.05
C MET A 230 -7.70 -1.45 -13.88
N PRO A 231 -7.39 -2.07 -12.73
CA PRO A 231 -7.59 -3.50 -12.52
C PRO A 231 -9.04 -3.85 -12.16
N ASP A 232 -9.97 -3.73 -13.12
CA ASP A 232 -11.37 -4.11 -13.00
C ASP A 232 -11.62 -5.63 -13.21
N ILE A 233 -10.54 -6.42 -13.18
CA ILE A 233 -10.56 -7.86 -13.45
C ILE A 233 -11.56 -8.61 -12.56
N PHE A 234 -11.70 -8.23 -11.29
CA PHE A 234 -12.61 -8.88 -10.35
C PHE A 234 -14.09 -8.69 -10.68
N GLY A 235 -14.44 -7.66 -11.44
CA GLY A 235 -15.77 -7.50 -12.03
C GLY A 235 -16.04 -8.47 -13.19
N ARG A 236 -15.02 -9.16 -13.67
CA ARG A 236 -15.09 -10.08 -14.83
C ARG A 236 -14.81 -11.53 -14.44
N ARG A 237 -13.85 -11.75 -13.53
CA ARG A 237 -13.41 -13.09 -13.11
C ARG A 237 -12.51 -13.04 -11.88
N ASP A 238 -12.31 -14.19 -11.27
CA ASP A 238 -11.32 -14.40 -10.22
C ASP A 238 -9.89 -14.41 -10.78
N ILE A 239 -8.90 -14.18 -9.90
CA ILE A 239 -7.48 -14.39 -10.21
C ILE A 239 -7.03 -15.70 -9.58
N GLU A 240 -6.38 -16.54 -10.37
CA GLU A 240 -5.75 -17.78 -9.91
C GLU A 240 -4.24 -17.71 -10.09
N VAL A 241 -3.51 -18.24 -9.11
CA VAL A 241 -2.05 -18.34 -9.13
C VAL A 241 -1.60 -19.68 -8.54
N GLU A 242 -0.54 -20.23 -9.11
CA GLU A 242 0.13 -21.42 -8.55
C GLU A 242 1.35 -20.98 -7.73
N VAL A 243 1.60 -21.69 -6.63
CA VAL A 243 2.79 -21.54 -5.80
C VAL A 243 3.35 -22.91 -5.45
N ASP A 244 4.68 -23.06 -5.49
CA ASP A 244 5.38 -24.27 -5.07
C ASP A 244 6.05 -24.01 -3.72
N ILE A 245 5.61 -24.74 -2.69
CA ILE A 245 6.11 -24.59 -1.32
C ILE A 245 7.25 -25.60 -1.11
N PRO A 246 8.48 -25.11 -0.83
CA PRO A 246 9.62 -25.98 -0.60
C PRO A 246 9.44 -26.92 0.62
N LYS A 247 10.03 -28.11 0.56
CA LYS A 247 9.91 -29.15 1.62
C LYS A 247 10.37 -28.68 2.99
N ASN A 248 11.33 -27.75 3.02
CA ASN A 248 11.93 -27.21 4.23
C ASN A 248 11.25 -25.93 4.76
N VAL A 249 10.17 -25.47 4.14
CA VAL A 249 9.39 -24.32 4.59
C VAL A 249 8.31 -24.78 5.58
N LYS A 250 8.20 -24.05 6.69
CA LYS A 250 7.23 -24.26 7.78
C LYS A 250 6.60 -22.95 8.20
N ASN A 251 5.54 -23.01 9.02
CA ASN A 251 4.84 -21.86 9.55
C ASN A 251 4.39 -20.89 8.46
N THR A 252 3.79 -21.41 7.42
CA THR A 252 3.41 -20.67 6.24
C THR A 252 2.22 -19.75 6.53
N MET A 253 2.33 -18.52 6.08
CA MET A 253 1.26 -17.52 6.14
C MET A 253 1.07 -16.88 4.76
N LEU A 254 -0.15 -16.55 4.43
CA LEU A 254 -0.50 -15.70 3.30
C LEU A 254 -0.75 -14.28 3.81
N LYS A 255 -0.10 -13.31 3.20
CA LYS A 255 -0.31 -11.87 3.43
C LYS A 255 -1.11 -11.31 2.26
N TYR A 256 -2.19 -10.58 2.58
CA TYR A 256 -3.13 -10.05 1.59
C TYR A 256 -3.40 -8.57 1.87
N ILE A 257 -3.09 -7.72 0.90
CA ILE A 257 -3.34 -6.28 0.95
C ILE A 257 -4.42 -5.97 -0.08
N VAL A 258 -5.47 -5.29 0.32
CA VAL A 258 -6.61 -5.04 -0.55
C VAL A 258 -7.25 -3.68 -0.28
N THR A 259 -7.62 -2.98 -1.36
CA THR A 259 -8.42 -1.76 -1.33
C THR A 259 -9.34 -1.71 -2.55
N GLY A 260 -10.59 -1.30 -2.33
CA GLY A 260 -11.58 -1.07 -3.40
C GLY A 260 -11.69 0.40 -3.73
N HIS A 261 -11.81 0.71 -5.01
CA HIS A 261 -11.77 2.07 -5.53
C HIS A 261 -12.81 2.31 -6.62
N GLY A 262 -13.15 3.58 -6.77
CA GLY A 262 -13.97 4.07 -7.86
C GLY A 262 -15.45 3.80 -7.71
N GLY A 263 -16.19 4.34 -8.65
CA GLY A 263 -17.64 4.36 -8.62
C GLY A 263 -18.16 5.44 -7.68
N HIS A 264 -19.29 6.04 -8.08
CA HIS A 264 -20.05 6.92 -7.20
C HIS A 264 -20.89 6.06 -6.25
N ASN A 265 -21.97 6.49 -5.73
CA ASN A 265 -22.80 5.97 -4.64
C ASN A 265 -22.89 4.43 -4.44
N GLU A 266 -22.69 3.62 -5.47
CA GLU A 266 -22.75 2.16 -5.43
C GLU A 266 -21.47 1.47 -5.93
N GLY A 267 -20.40 2.24 -6.08
CA GLY A 267 -19.11 1.73 -6.57
C GLY A 267 -18.33 0.93 -5.56
N ASP A 268 -17.25 0.32 -6.02
CA ASP A 268 -16.40 -0.57 -5.23
C ASP A 268 -15.75 0.12 -4.02
N GLU A 269 -15.64 1.45 -4.04
CA GLU A 269 -15.08 2.23 -2.93
C GLU A 269 -16.03 2.36 -1.74
N PHE A 270 -17.33 2.58 -2.00
CA PHE A 270 -18.31 2.98 -0.99
C PHE A 270 -19.35 1.91 -0.66
N VAL A 271 -19.23 0.72 -1.22
CA VAL A 271 -20.13 -0.40 -0.96
C VAL A 271 -19.37 -1.60 -0.45
N LYS A 272 -19.82 -2.15 0.67
CA LYS A 272 -19.26 -3.35 1.30
C LYS A 272 -19.33 -4.53 0.35
N LYS A 273 -18.17 -5.13 0.03
CA LYS A 273 -18.05 -6.31 -0.84
C LYS A 273 -17.17 -7.37 -0.19
N GLU A 274 -17.65 -8.59 -0.18
CA GLU A 274 -16.92 -9.71 0.40
C GLU A 274 -15.73 -10.07 -0.50
N ASN A 275 -14.59 -10.31 0.12
CA ASN A 275 -13.40 -10.88 -0.49
C ASN A 275 -13.23 -12.30 -0.01
N ILE A 276 -12.96 -13.22 -0.92
CA ILE A 276 -12.83 -14.65 -0.63
C ILE A 276 -11.51 -15.17 -1.20
N ILE A 277 -10.78 -15.91 -0.38
CA ILE A 277 -9.55 -16.59 -0.82
C ILE A 277 -9.75 -18.10 -0.67
N TYR A 278 -9.38 -18.83 -1.72
CA TYR A 278 -9.41 -20.28 -1.77
C TYR A 278 -7.99 -20.83 -1.92
N LEU A 279 -7.70 -21.91 -1.22
CA LEU A 279 -6.50 -22.72 -1.36
C LEU A 279 -6.91 -24.13 -1.79
N ASP A 280 -6.46 -24.58 -2.95
CA ASP A 280 -6.81 -25.88 -3.54
C ASP A 280 -8.33 -26.14 -3.57
N GLY A 281 -9.10 -25.10 -3.88
CA GLY A 281 -10.54 -25.12 -3.94
C GLY A 281 -11.25 -24.98 -2.59
N GLN A 282 -10.55 -25.02 -1.46
CA GLN A 282 -11.12 -24.81 -0.13
C GLN A 282 -11.05 -23.34 0.28
N LYS A 283 -12.14 -22.80 0.78
CA LYS A 283 -12.21 -21.43 1.29
C LYS A 283 -11.40 -21.30 2.58
N VAL A 284 -10.33 -20.49 2.55
CA VAL A 284 -9.45 -20.22 3.69
C VAL A 284 -9.70 -18.84 4.33
N LEU A 285 -10.32 -17.92 3.61
CA LEU A 285 -10.72 -16.62 4.10
C LEU A 285 -12.00 -16.17 3.42
N ALA A 286 -12.90 -15.55 4.17
CA ALA A 286 -13.98 -14.72 3.66
C ALA A 286 -14.16 -13.55 4.63
N PHE A 287 -14.06 -12.32 4.13
CA PHE A 287 -14.21 -11.11 4.94
C PHE A 287 -14.63 -9.94 4.07
N THR A 288 -15.18 -8.92 4.70
CA THR A 288 -15.49 -7.65 4.04
C THR A 288 -14.43 -6.62 4.42
N PRO A 289 -13.54 -6.23 3.47
CA PRO A 289 -12.57 -5.18 3.73
C PRO A 289 -13.27 -3.83 3.81
N TRP A 290 -13.36 -3.27 5.02
CA TRP A 290 -14.10 -2.04 5.27
C TRP A 290 -13.46 -1.22 6.39
N ARG A 291 -13.49 0.10 6.24
CA ARG A 291 -13.08 1.05 7.28
C ARG A 291 -14.16 2.09 7.49
N ASP A 292 -14.47 2.34 8.76
CA ASP A 292 -15.44 3.34 9.22
C ASP A 292 -14.83 4.34 10.21
N ASP A 293 -13.50 4.31 10.36
CA ASP A 293 -12.74 5.18 11.24
C ASP A 293 -12.09 6.38 10.51
N CYS A 294 -12.53 6.70 9.30
CA CYS A 294 -11.89 7.70 8.44
C CYS A 294 -11.90 9.12 9.04
N ALA A 295 -12.88 9.45 9.86
CA ALA A 295 -12.94 10.72 10.58
C ALA A 295 -11.72 10.94 11.50
N SER A 296 -11.07 9.87 11.99
CA SER A 296 -9.86 9.99 12.81
C SER A 296 -8.66 10.58 12.08
N PHE A 297 -8.68 10.55 10.72
CA PHE A 297 -7.65 11.13 9.87
C PHE A 297 -7.96 12.57 9.41
N ARG A 298 -9.07 13.15 9.87
CA ARG A 298 -9.55 14.46 9.42
C ARG A 298 -8.48 15.56 9.50
N ARG A 299 -7.61 15.53 10.51
CA ARG A 299 -6.51 16.51 10.71
C ARG A 299 -5.48 16.53 9.57
N PHE A 300 -5.39 15.46 8.77
CA PHE A 300 -4.50 15.38 7.61
C PHE A 300 -5.17 15.82 6.30
N ASN A 301 -6.47 16.14 6.32
CA ASN A 301 -7.30 16.32 5.13
C ASN A 301 -7.84 17.75 4.96
N PRO A 302 -6.97 18.79 4.87
CA PRO A 302 -7.43 20.17 4.73
C PRO A 302 -8.19 20.43 3.43
N GLY A 303 -7.79 19.75 2.34
CA GLY A 303 -8.37 19.91 1.00
C GLY A 303 -9.69 19.19 0.78
N SER A 304 -10.17 18.38 1.73
CA SER A 304 -11.41 17.62 1.61
C SER A 304 -12.62 18.52 1.31
N GLY A 305 -13.57 18.01 0.52
CA GLY A 305 -14.89 18.61 0.40
C GLY A 305 -15.62 18.60 1.74
N VAL A 306 -16.32 19.67 2.06
CA VAL A 306 -17.04 19.81 3.34
C VAL A 306 -18.45 20.29 3.06
N TRP A 307 -19.44 19.70 3.75
CA TRP A 307 -20.85 20.11 3.75
C TRP A 307 -21.42 20.15 5.15
N LEU A 308 -22.54 20.82 5.32
CA LEU A 308 -23.28 20.86 6.56
C LEU A 308 -24.38 19.80 6.55
N MET A 309 -24.44 19.01 7.59
CA MET A 309 -25.59 18.13 7.89
C MET A 309 -26.36 18.70 9.07
N ARG A 310 -27.70 18.63 8.99
CA ARG A 310 -28.59 18.85 10.13
C ARG A 310 -28.96 17.51 10.72
N ASP A 311 -28.80 17.40 12.04
CA ASP A 311 -29.12 16.20 12.80
C ASP A 311 -29.63 16.60 14.19
N THR A 312 -30.08 15.64 14.96
CA THR A 312 -30.51 15.82 16.35
C THR A 312 -29.49 15.23 17.30
N ALA A 313 -28.94 16.06 18.17
CA ALA A 313 -28.01 15.62 19.20
C ALA A 313 -28.70 15.47 20.55
N SER A 314 -28.45 14.34 21.19
CA SER A 314 -28.88 14.07 22.56
C SER A 314 -27.87 14.59 23.56
N TYR A 315 -28.33 15.20 24.65
CA TYR A 315 -27.46 15.70 25.72
C TYR A 315 -28.18 15.65 27.07
N ILE A 316 -27.42 15.78 28.15
CA ILE A 316 -27.95 16.04 29.47
C ILE A 316 -27.99 17.55 29.70
N ASP A 317 -29.19 18.11 29.87
CA ASP A 317 -29.33 19.50 30.25
C ASP A 317 -28.84 19.67 31.71
N THR A 318 -27.78 20.43 31.87
CA THR A 318 -27.13 20.63 33.18
C THR A 318 -27.93 21.45 34.16
N VAL A 319 -28.96 22.17 33.71
CA VAL A 319 -29.85 22.97 34.59
C VAL A 319 -30.94 22.09 35.15
N SER A 320 -31.62 21.33 34.31
CA SER A 320 -32.72 20.44 34.72
C SER A 320 -32.25 19.05 35.12
N ASN A 321 -31.00 18.69 34.81
CA ASN A 321 -30.40 17.36 34.98
C ASN A 321 -31.24 16.24 34.32
N LYS A 322 -31.84 16.56 33.17
CA LYS A 322 -32.66 15.67 32.38
C LYS A 322 -32.08 15.47 30.98
N TYR A 323 -32.43 14.34 30.41
CA TYR A 323 -32.19 14.07 28.99
C TYR A 323 -32.95 15.10 28.14
N ALA A 324 -32.30 15.62 27.14
CA ALA A 324 -32.83 16.57 26.17
C ALA A 324 -32.24 16.34 24.78
N GLU A 325 -32.91 16.87 23.77
CA GLU A 325 -32.46 16.83 22.36
C GLU A 325 -32.49 18.23 21.78
N LYS A 326 -31.58 18.50 20.85
CA LYS A 326 -31.57 19.74 20.07
C LYS A 326 -31.10 19.50 18.66
N GLU A 327 -31.60 20.30 17.73
CA GLU A 327 -31.04 20.35 16.38
C GLU A 327 -29.63 20.91 16.41
N ILE A 328 -28.75 20.27 15.66
CA ILE A 328 -27.37 20.67 15.45
C ILE A 328 -27.05 20.74 13.96
N GLU A 329 -26.05 21.51 13.62
CA GLU A 329 -25.40 21.48 12.30
C GLU A 329 -24.00 20.92 12.45
N GLU A 330 -23.70 19.83 11.76
CA GLU A 330 -22.38 19.22 11.73
C GLU A 330 -21.70 19.43 10.39
N ARG A 331 -20.39 19.69 10.44
CA ARG A 331 -19.54 19.71 9.24
C ARG A 331 -19.02 18.31 8.97
N ILE A 332 -19.45 17.73 7.86
CA ILE A 332 -19.00 16.45 7.38
C ILE A 332 -18.04 16.66 6.22
N ALA A 333 -16.99 15.88 6.17
CA ALA A 333 -16.02 15.94 5.09
C ALA A 333 -16.03 14.66 4.27
N SER A 334 -15.77 14.77 2.96
CA SER A 334 -15.64 13.60 2.10
C SER A 334 -14.55 12.63 2.56
N SER A 335 -13.50 13.14 3.22
CA SER A 335 -12.46 12.33 3.84
C SER A 335 -12.95 11.45 5.00
N ASP A 336 -14.11 11.79 5.60
CA ASP A 336 -14.63 11.10 6.78
C ASP A 336 -15.51 9.89 6.39
N LEU A 337 -15.87 9.77 5.11
CA LEU A 337 -16.71 8.69 4.63
C LEU A 337 -16.02 7.33 4.74
N SER A 338 -16.78 6.34 5.18
CA SER A 338 -16.34 4.94 5.22
C SER A 338 -16.05 4.40 3.82
N ARG A 339 -15.02 3.57 3.69
CA ARG A 339 -14.53 3.05 2.40
C ARG A 339 -14.08 1.60 2.47
N SER A 340 -13.88 1.00 1.32
CA SER A 340 -13.38 -0.36 1.15
C SER A 340 -11.91 -0.48 1.54
N ASN A 341 -11.67 -0.61 2.85
CA ASN A 341 -10.39 -0.89 3.52
C ASN A 341 -9.34 0.21 3.48
N TRP A 342 -9.72 1.47 3.26
CA TRP A 342 -8.79 2.59 3.32
C TRP A 342 -9.45 3.88 3.79
N CYS A 343 -8.63 4.82 4.23
CA CYS A 343 -9.03 6.19 4.54
C CYS A 343 -7.98 7.16 4.00
N PRO A 344 -8.36 8.36 3.52
CA PRO A 344 -7.40 9.38 3.12
C PRO A 344 -6.46 9.75 4.29
N GLY A 345 -5.15 9.50 4.10
CA GLY A 345 -4.13 9.70 5.12
C GLY A 345 -3.76 8.46 5.93
N SER A 346 -4.29 7.28 5.58
CA SER A 346 -4.01 6.03 6.30
C SER A 346 -3.05 5.10 5.55
N VAL A 347 -2.46 4.15 6.29
CA VAL A 347 -1.87 2.93 5.74
C VAL A 347 -2.92 1.84 5.61
N VAL A 348 -2.63 0.85 4.80
CA VAL A 348 -3.43 -0.38 4.66
C VAL A 348 -2.60 -1.56 5.14
N GLU A 349 -2.99 -2.10 6.29
CA GLU A 349 -2.31 -3.24 6.88
C GLU A 349 -2.59 -4.55 6.13
N PRO A 350 -1.59 -5.42 5.94
CA PRO A 350 -1.82 -6.74 5.36
C PRO A 350 -2.69 -7.61 6.26
N VAL A 351 -3.73 -8.21 5.68
CA VAL A 351 -4.46 -9.30 6.33
C VAL A 351 -3.59 -10.55 6.34
N THR A 352 -3.43 -11.16 7.51
CA THR A 352 -2.60 -12.37 7.67
C THR A 352 -3.49 -13.60 7.80
N ILE A 353 -3.26 -14.59 6.92
CA ILE A 353 -3.95 -15.87 6.94
C ILE A 353 -2.91 -16.94 7.29
N ASN A 354 -3.07 -17.57 8.45
CA ASN A 354 -2.20 -18.65 8.88
C ASN A 354 -2.56 -19.95 8.15
N LEU A 355 -1.57 -20.61 7.59
CA LEU A 355 -1.69 -21.88 6.85
C LEU A 355 -0.75 -22.94 7.44
N PRO A 356 -0.87 -23.27 8.74
CA PRO A 356 0.14 -24.08 9.44
C PRO A 356 0.26 -25.52 8.92
N ASN A 357 -0.79 -26.04 8.31
CA ASN A 357 -0.89 -27.43 7.84
C ASN A 357 -0.73 -27.59 6.32
N ILE A 358 -0.35 -26.50 5.61
CA ILE A 358 -0.10 -26.58 4.18
C ILE A 358 1.08 -27.52 3.90
N LYS A 359 0.91 -28.44 2.98
CA LYS A 359 1.94 -29.41 2.62
C LYS A 359 2.96 -28.78 1.67
N PRO A 360 4.21 -29.27 1.63
CA PRO A 360 5.12 -28.92 0.55
C PRO A 360 4.59 -29.37 -0.82
N GLY A 361 4.93 -28.61 -1.87
CA GLY A 361 4.53 -28.88 -3.25
C GLY A 361 3.67 -27.79 -3.86
N LYS A 362 3.08 -28.08 -4.99
CA LYS A 362 2.28 -27.14 -5.75
C LYS A 362 0.89 -26.96 -5.16
N HIS A 363 0.49 -25.71 -5.02
CA HIS A 363 -0.83 -25.29 -4.55
C HIS A 363 -1.40 -24.25 -5.49
N LYS A 364 -2.73 -24.21 -5.60
CA LYS A 364 -3.48 -23.22 -6.34
C LYS A 364 -4.19 -22.28 -5.36
N ILE A 365 -3.93 -20.97 -5.50
CA ILE A 365 -4.62 -19.94 -4.73
C ILE A 365 -5.53 -19.17 -5.68
N ARG A 366 -6.78 -18.93 -5.26
CA ARG A 366 -7.76 -18.17 -6.03
C ARG A 366 -8.28 -17.02 -5.18
N PHE A 367 -8.18 -15.82 -5.72
CA PHE A 367 -8.71 -14.58 -5.15
C PHE A 367 -10.00 -14.22 -5.87
N SER A 368 -11.06 -13.98 -5.11
CA SER A 368 -12.40 -13.71 -5.62
C SER A 368 -13.04 -12.52 -4.90
N ILE A 369 -13.68 -11.64 -5.67
CA ILE A 369 -14.52 -10.55 -5.16
C ILE A 369 -15.84 -10.61 -5.95
N PRO A 370 -16.79 -11.48 -5.56
CA PRO A 370 -17.92 -11.86 -6.40
C PRO A 370 -18.85 -10.72 -6.82
N LYS A 371 -18.85 -9.61 -6.05
CA LYS A 371 -19.69 -8.43 -6.32
C LYS A 371 -18.89 -7.23 -6.82
N ALA A 372 -17.61 -7.41 -7.17
CA ALA A 372 -16.82 -6.36 -7.79
C ALA A 372 -17.44 -5.91 -9.10
N GLN A 373 -17.26 -4.63 -9.41
CA GLN A 373 -17.81 -4.02 -10.63
C GLN A 373 -16.69 -3.83 -11.67
N VAL A 374 -17.09 -3.76 -12.93
CA VAL A 374 -16.18 -3.35 -14.01
C VAL A 374 -16.11 -1.83 -14.06
N ALA A 375 -15.04 -1.32 -14.65
CA ALA A 375 -14.95 0.09 -15.02
C ALA A 375 -15.97 0.37 -16.14
N ASP A 376 -16.75 1.44 -15.96
CA ASP A 376 -17.78 1.87 -16.91
C ASP A 376 -17.83 3.40 -16.94
N GLY A 377 -17.35 3.99 -18.03
CA GLY A 377 -17.24 5.44 -18.19
C GLY A 377 -16.43 6.09 -17.08
N ASP A 378 -17.04 7.03 -16.37
CA ASP A 378 -16.44 7.71 -15.22
C ASP A 378 -16.48 6.91 -13.90
N LYS A 379 -17.20 5.77 -13.90
CA LYS A 379 -17.20 4.81 -12.80
C LYS A 379 -15.96 3.94 -12.86
N MET A 380 -14.86 4.44 -12.38
CA MET A 380 -13.54 3.79 -12.43
C MET A 380 -13.40 2.69 -11.38
N ASN A 381 -14.36 1.76 -11.30
CA ASN A 381 -14.34 0.64 -10.38
C ASN A 381 -13.11 -0.23 -10.59
N HIS A 382 -12.37 -0.49 -9.52
CA HIS A 382 -11.22 -1.39 -9.53
C HIS A 382 -10.81 -1.81 -8.12
N TRP A 383 -10.10 -2.95 -8.03
CA TRP A 383 -9.53 -3.44 -6.80
C TRP A 383 -8.01 -3.54 -6.91
N LEU A 384 -7.31 -2.87 -6.01
CA LEU A 384 -5.87 -3.01 -5.86
C LEU A 384 -5.60 -4.08 -4.82
N ILE A 385 -5.17 -5.25 -5.28
CA ILE A 385 -4.71 -6.31 -4.40
C ILE A 385 -3.24 -6.58 -4.60
N SER A 386 -2.56 -6.96 -3.52
CA SER A 386 -1.29 -7.66 -3.60
C SER A 386 -1.23 -8.75 -2.54
N ALA A 387 -0.58 -9.86 -2.88
CA ALA A 387 -0.41 -10.94 -1.94
C ALA A 387 0.93 -11.64 -2.13
N TYR A 388 1.46 -12.13 -1.02
CA TYR A 388 2.67 -12.95 -0.99
C TYR A 388 2.57 -13.96 0.15
N MET A 389 3.26 -15.08 0.00
CA MET A 389 3.41 -16.06 1.09
C MET A 389 4.74 -15.88 1.78
N VAL A 390 4.75 -16.11 3.07
CA VAL A 390 5.96 -16.15 3.89
C VAL A 390 5.99 -17.42 4.72
N GLY A 391 7.18 -17.85 5.09
CA GLY A 391 7.39 -19.00 5.96
C GLY A 391 8.80 -19.04 6.52
N THR A 392 9.07 -19.95 7.43
CA THR A 392 10.38 -20.17 8.01
C THR A 392 11.05 -21.39 7.36
N ILE A 393 12.33 -21.25 7.00
CA ILE A 393 13.14 -22.38 6.48
C ILE A 393 13.78 -23.11 7.67
N ARG A 394 13.55 -24.42 7.76
CA ARG A 394 14.15 -25.29 8.78
C ARG A 394 15.13 -26.30 8.17
#